data_a58a6e4a7f14af0335a6ab7838a52057
#
_entry.id   a58a6e4a7f14af0335a6ab7838a52057
#
_cell.length_a   1.000
_cell.length_b   1.000
_cell.length_c   1.000
_cell.angle_alpha   90.00
_cell.angle_beta   90.00
_cell.angle_gamma   90.00
#
_symmetry.space_group_name_H-M   'P 1'
#
loop_
_entity.id
_entity.type
_entity.pdbx_description
1 polymer ?
#
loop_
_entity_poly.entity_id
_entity_poly.type
_entity_poly.pdbx_seq_one_letter_code
_entity_poly.pdbx_strand_id
1 'polypeptide(L)'
;MMVQDGKTTVVSFVSIKGGVGRTNIVILLAKCLAAAGKRVLLIDSDLNNSLSYHFLDKETMEKTKRLNIAKALSDENNSLRDFAVPTITPGVDLIGSTPYLADLRTLSEKRLKRLVPTVYGKYDILIVDCPPTYDNIVLNAVNAADYNITPVLKDLFSYNAASFLSAKLPIDAEDFKSWHVMINGYDKRFDESKSGRQYNFIELYQKGEFPLTPAETWLPWTAQIHLIIDYHKSLTNAKGTPGAVYNPDLFNAVSGLAGCFFDEELKIPEAF
;
A
#
# COMPACT_ATOMS: atom_id res chain seq x y z
N MET A 1 2.47 -4.34 25.04
CA MET A 1 2.26 -5.63 24.35
C MET A 1 3.63 -6.05 23.84
N MET A 2 4.18 -7.20 24.25
CA MET A 2 5.52 -7.59 23.82
C MET A 2 5.51 -7.79 22.30
N VAL A 3 6.35 -7.04 21.58
CA VAL A 3 6.66 -7.29 20.17
C VAL A 3 7.25 -8.69 20.11
N GLN A 4 6.58 -9.63 19.43
CA GLN A 4 7.17 -10.94 19.17
C GLN A 4 8.36 -10.70 18.23
N ASP A 5 9.58 -10.87 18.74
CA ASP A 5 10.82 -10.79 17.97
C ASP A 5 10.67 -11.59 16.67
N GLY A 6 10.80 -10.89 15.54
CA GLY A 6 10.76 -11.49 14.21
C GLY A 6 9.40 -11.51 13.50
N LYS A 7 8.32 -10.98 14.08
CA LYS A 7 7.03 -10.88 13.37
C LYS A 7 7.09 -9.80 12.27
N THR A 8 6.62 -10.15 11.06
CA THR A 8 6.45 -9.22 9.95
C THR A 8 5.14 -8.45 10.11
N THR A 9 5.18 -7.11 10.08
CA THR A 9 3.97 -6.27 10.02
C THR A 9 3.32 -6.41 8.64
N VAL A 10 2.01 -6.60 8.58
CA VAL A 10 1.27 -6.75 7.31
C VAL A 10 0.35 -5.55 7.11
N VAL A 11 0.50 -4.87 5.97
CA VAL A 11 -0.32 -3.72 5.57
C VAL A 11 -0.98 -4.02 4.23
N SER A 12 -2.30 -3.86 4.12
CA SER A 12 -3.01 -3.93 2.84
C SER A 12 -3.52 -2.56 2.41
N PHE A 13 -3.39 -2.27 1.12
CA PHE A 13 -4.01 -1.09 0.51
C PHE A 13 -5.23 -1.52 -0.28
N VAL A 14 -6.42 -1.17 0.23
CA VAL A 14 -7.72 -1.65 -0.27
C VAL A 14 -8.58 -0.49 -0.74
N SER A 15 -9.16 -0.57 -1.92
CA SER A 15 -10.22 0.34 -2.39
C SER A 15 -10.96 -0.30 -3.55
N ILE A 16 -12.29 -0.19 -3.56
CA ILE A 16 -13.11 -0.61 -4.71
C ILE A 16 -13.15 0.45 -5.83
N LYS A 17 -12.63 1.65 -5.55
CA LYS A 17 -12.51 2.71 -6.56
C LYS A 17 -11.12 2.68 -7.19
N GLY A 18 -11.06 2.63 -8.53
CA GLY A 18 -9.83 2.80 -9.28
C GLY A 18 -9.33 4.25 -9.29
N GLY A 19 -8.03 4.44 -9.49
CA GLY A 19 -7.42 5.78 -9.65
C GLY A 19 -7.28 6.59 -8.36
N VAL A 20 -7.46 5.99 -7.19
CA VAL A 20 -7.26 6.66 -5.89
C VAL A 20 -5.79 6.75 -5.46
N GLY A 21 -4.87 6.19 -6.24
CA GLY A 21 -3.43 6.28 -6.03
C GLY A 21 -2.83 5.18 -5.14
N ARG A 22 -3.53 4.04 -4.92
CA ARG A 22 -3.01 2.92 -4.10
C ARG A 22 -1.58 2.55 -4.46
N THR A 23 -1.36 2.12 -5.71
CA THR A 23 -0.05 1.66 -6.20
C THR A 23 1.02 2.73 -6.02
N ASN A 24 0.72 4.01 -6.31
CA ASN A 24 1.67 5.10 -6.11
C ASN A 24 2.06 5.27 -4.64
N ILE A 25 1.10 5.13 -3.73
CA ILE A 25 1.35 5.19 -2.28
C ILE A 25 2.22 4.02 -1.84
N VAL A 26 1.91 2.80 -2.31
CA VAL A 26 2.71 1.59 -2.02
C VAL A 26 4.15 1.76 -2.51
N ILE A 27 4.36 2.30 -3.73
CA ILE A 27 5.69 2.56 -4.28
C ILE A 27 6.47 3.54 -3.38
N LEU A 28 5.87 4.68 -3.04
CA LEU A 28 6.51 5.69 -2.20
C LEU A 28 6.84 5.14 -0.81
N LEU A 29 5.90 4.44 -0.19
CA LEU A 29 6.06 3.84 1.13
C LEU A 29 7.18 2.78 1.13
N ALA A 30 7.19 1.88 0.14
CA ALA A 30 8.21 0.84 0.04
C ALA A 30 9.62 1.43 -0.12
N LYS A 31 9.79 2.45 -0.96
CA LYS A 31 11.08 3.15 -1.14
C LYS A 31 11.52 3.85 0.15
N CYS A 32 10.62 4.53 0.82
CA CYS A 32 10.88 5.20 2.10
C CYS A 32 11.33 4.20 3.18
N LEU A 33 10.62 3.10 3.34
CA LEU A 33 10.93 2.05 4.32
C LEU A 33 12.27 1.36 4.03
N ALA A 34 12.51 1.03 2.75
CA ALA A 34 13.78 0.43 2.35
C ALA A 34 14.97 1.38 2.60
N ALA A 35 14.80 2.68 2.31
CA ALA A 35 15.79 3.70 2.60
C ALA A 35 16.04 3.88 4.13
N ALA A 36 15.01 3.64 4.95
CA ALA A 36 15.15 3.58 6.41
C ALA A 36 15.74 2.25 6.93
N GLY A 37 16.21 1.37 6.02
CA GLY A 37 16.86 0.10 6.37
C GLY A 37 15.89 -1.05 6.67
N LYS A 38 14.59 -0.91 6.40
CA LYS A 38 13.61 -1.98 6.58
C LYS A 38 13.64 -2.95 5.38
N ARG A 39 13.49 -4.24 5.67
CA ARG A 39 13.33 -5.30 4.65
C ARG A 39 11.86 -5.39 4.27
N VAL A 40 11.54 -5.01 3.03
CA VAL A 40 10.18 -4.89 2.54
C VAL A 40 9.84 -6.05 1.60
N LEU A 41 8.71 -6.72 1.83
CA LEU A 41 8.11 -7.62 0.86
C LEU A 41 6.85 -6.96 0.29
N LEU A 42 6.78 -6.85 -1.03
CA LEU A 42 5.59 -6.39 -1.74
C LEU A 42 4.82 -7.59 -2.32
N ILE A 43 3.51 -7.52 -2.30
CA ILE A 43 2.62 -8.40 -3.07
C ILE A 43 1.82 -7.53 -4.03
N ASP A 44 2.02 -7.73 -5.34
CA ASP A 44 1.15 -7.19 -6.38
C ASP A 44 -0.02 -8.15 -6.59
N SER A 45 -1.23 -7.75 -6.27
CA SER A 45 -2.44 -8.55 -6.50
C SER A 45 -3.39 -7.92 -7.52
N ASP A 46 -2.96 -6.85 -8.23
CA ASP A 46 -3.70 -6.25 -9.33
C ASP A 46 -3.29 -6.89 -10.67
N LEU A 47 -4.27 -7.31 -11.47
CA LEU A 47 -4.05 -7.90 -12.80
C LEU A 47 -3.33 -6.96 -13.78
N ASN A 48 -3.33 -5.65 -13.50
CA ASN A 48 -2.61 -4.66 -14.30
C ASN A 48 -1.09 -4.70 -14.10
N ASN A 49 -0.59 -5.39 -13.05
CA ASN A 49 0.83 -5.53 -12.74
C ASN A 49 1.58 -4.19 -12.58
N SER A 50 0.90 -3.11 -12.22
CA SER A 50 1.49 -1.76 -12.17
C SER A 50 2.64 -1.68 -11.17
N LEU A 51 2.50 -2.33 -10.01
CA LEU A 51 3.53 -2.41 -8.98
C LEU A 51 4.74 -3.22 -9.49
N SER A 52 4.47 -4.37 -10.13
CA SER A 52 5.49 -5.25 -10.72
C SER A 52 6.29 -4.52 -11.81
N TYR A 53 5.63 -3.79 -12.71
CA TYR A 53 6.29 -3.00 -13.76
C TYR A 53 7.20 -1.91 -13.20
N HIS A 54 6.86 -1.32 -12.03
CA HIS A 54 7.70 -0.30 -11.42
C HIS A 54 8.97 -0.88 -10.79
N PHE A 55 8.87 -2.03 -10.13
CA PHE A 55 9.95 -2.56 -9.31
C PHE A 55 10.82 -3.61 -9.99
N LEU A 56 10.36 -4.24 -11.08
CA LEU A 56 11.07 -5.36 -11.73
C LEU A 56 11.71 -4.92 -13.04
N ASP A 57 12.94 -5.37 -13.26
CA ASP A 57 13.54 -5.35 -14.58
C ASP A 57 12.98 -6.47 -15.47
N LYS A 58 13.40 -6.49 -16.74
CA LYS A 58 12.89 -7.45 -17.73
C LYS A 58 13.19 -8.91 -17.33
N GLU A 59 14.33 -9.17 -16.73
CA GLU A 59 14.73 -10.54 -16.35
C GLU A 59 13.90 -11.04 -15.17
N THR A 60 13.76 -10.23 -14.13
CA THR A 60 12.95 -10.59 -12.94
C THR A 60 11.46 -10.63 -13.27
N MET A 61 10.98 -9.79 -14.17
CA MET A 61 9.60 -9.88 -14.68
C MET A 61 9.34 -11.23 -15.36
N GLU A 62 10.28 -11.80 -16.12
CA GLU A 62 10.13 -13.16 -16.67
C GLU A 62 10.03 -14.23 -15.58
N LYS A 63 10.74 -14.08 -14.48
CA LYS A 63 10.66 -15.02 -13.34
C LYS A 63 9.27 -15.03 -12.71
N THR A 64 8.54 -13.91 -12.70
CA THR A 64 7.17 -13.85 -12.13
C THR A 64 6.15 -14.67 -12.91
N LYS A 65 6.41 -15.07 -14.14
CA LYS A 65 5.57 -16.03 -14.87
C LYS A 65 5.48 -17.38 -14.14
N ARG A 66 6.50 -17.73 -13.35
CA ARG A 66 6.55 -18.96 -12.56
C ARG A 66 6.44 -18.71 -11.05
N LEU A 67 7.00 -17.58 -10.59
CA LEU A 67 7.04 -17.20 -9.18
C LEU A 67 6.08 -16.02 -8.95
N ASN A 68 4.80 -16.31 -8.69
CA ASN A 68 3.75 -15.28 -8.59
C ASN A 68 2.76 -15.60 -7.47
N ILE A 69 1.94 -14.61 -7.13
CA ILE A 69 1.00 -14.72 -6.02
C ILE A 69 -0.07 -15.80 -6.24
N ALA A 70 -0.52 -16.04 -7.48
CA ALA A 70 -1.52 -17.08 -7.73
C ALA A 70 -0.96 -18.47 -7.40
N LYS A 71 0.28 -18.74 -7.78
CA LYS A 71 0.93 -20.01 -7.41
C LYS A 71 1.25 -20.09 -5.93
N ALA A 72 1.66 -18.99 -5.30
CA ALA A 72 1.87 -18.96 -3.86
C ALA A 72 0.59 -19.33 -3.11
N LEU A 73 -0.55 -18.79 -3.51
CA LEU A 73 -1.84 -19.06 -2.89
C LEU A 73 -2.47 -20.42 -3.26
N SER A 74 -2.00 -21.11 -4.29
CA SER A 74 -2.60 -22.37 -4.77
C SER A 74 -2.45 -23.53 -3.78
N ASP A 75 -1.41 -23.52 -2.94
CA ASP A 75 -1.15 -24.55 -1.93
C ASP A 75 -0.86 -23.91 -0.58
N GLU A 76 -1.45 -24.44 0.51
CA GLU A 76 -1.27 -23.94 1.87
C GLU A 76 0.07 -24.35 2.49
N ASN A 77 0.79 -25.28 1.88
CA ASN A 77 2.13 -25.70 2.29
C ASN A 77 3.23 -24.86 1.61
N ASN A 78 2.89 -23.96 0.72
CA ASN A 78 3.85 -23.08 0.08
C ASN A 78 4.47 -22.10 1.09
N SER A 79 5.67 -21.63 0.77
CA SER A 79 6.32 -20.53 1.47
C SER A 79 6.33 -19.27 0.58
N LEU A 80 5.84 -18.15 1.08
CA LEU A 80 5.91 -16.88 0.33
C LEU A 80 7.36 -16.51 -0.03
N ARG A 81 8.36 -16.99 0.74
CA ARG A 81 9.79 -16.76 0.44
C ARG A 81 10.20 -17.30 -0.92
N ASP A 82 9.60 -18.42 -1.34
CA ASP A 82 9.98 -19.13 -2.57
C ASP A 82 9.44 -18.43 -3.83
N PHE A 83 8.49 -17.51 -3.65
CA PHE A 83 7.87 -16.75 -4.73
C PHE A 83 8.35 -15.29 -4.80
N ALA A 84 9.10 -14.82 -3.79
CA ALA A 84 9.64 -13.48 -3.75
C ALA A 84 10.86 -13.35 -4.68
N VAL A 85 10.86 -12.35 -5.54
CA VAL A 85 11.99 -11.99 -6.40
C VAL A 85 12.59 -10.66 -5.97
N PRO A 86 13.92 -10.48 -6.09
CA PRO A 86 14.55 -9.20 -5.81
C PRO A 86 14.08 -8.13 -6.81
N THR A 87 14.03 -6.88 -6.36
CA THR A 87 13.65 -5.73 -7.20
C THR A 87 14.86 -4.86 -7.55
N ILE A 88 14.64 -3.85 -8.42
CA ILE A 88 15.65 -2.82 -8.71
C ILE A 88 15.91 -1.87 -7.53
N THR A 89 15.07 -1.92 -6.49
CA THR A 89 15.22 -1.12 -5.26
C THR A 89 15.81 -1.99 -4.15
N PRO A 90 17.05 -1.74 -3.71
CA PRO A 90 17.66 -2.53 -2.63
C PRO A 90 16.79 -2.54 -1.36
N GLY A 91 16.65 -3.69 -0.72
CA GLY A 91 15.82 -3.85 0.48
C GLY A 91 14.35 -4.13 0.20
N VAL A 92 13.94 -4.16 -1.07
CA VAL A 92 12.58 -4.49 -1.50
C VAL A 92 12.61 -5.77 -2.34
N ASP A 93 11.85 -6.79 -1.91
CA ASP A 93 11.51 -7.96 -2.72
C ASP A 93 10.02 -7.90 -3.10
N LEU A 94 9.64 -8.59 -4.18
CA LEU A 94 8.28 -8.55 -4.69
C LEU A 94 7.79 -9.94 -5.12
N ILE A 95 6.51 -10.24 -4.80
CA ILE A 95 5.75 -11.35 -5.38
C ILE A 95 4.80 -10.73 -6.41
N GLY A 96 5.06 -11.01 -7.70
CA GLY A 96 4.31 -10.41 -8.81
C GLY A 96 2.92 -11.00 -8.99
N SER A 97 2.06 -10.25 -9.67
CA SER A 97 0.73 -10.69 -10.09
C SER A 97 0.79 -11.55 -11.37
N THR A 98 -0.35 -12.09 -11.75
CA THR A 98 -0.53 -12.88 -12.98
C THR A 98 -2.00 -12.88 -13.39
N PRO A 99 -2.34 -12.97 -14.68
CA PRO A 99 -3.73 -13.11 -15.11
C PRO A 99 -4.47 -14.30 -14.48
N TYR A 100 -3.76 -15.38 -14.14
CA TYR A 100 -4.33 -16.56 -13.46
C TYR A 100 -4.83 -16.28 -12.04
N LEU A 101 -4.52 -15.12 -11.46
CA LEU A 101 -5.06 -14.71 -10.17
C LEU A 101 -6.60 -14.57 -10.23
N ALA A 102 -7.16 -14.25 -11.40
CA ALA A 102 -8.59 -14.18 -11.61
C ALA A 102 -9.31 -15.53 -11.36
N ASP A 103 -8.62 -16.65 -11.57
CA ASP A 103 -9.17 -18.00 -11.37
C ASP A 103 -9.27 -18.37 -9.88
N LEU A 104 -8.57 -17.64 -9.02
CA LEU A 104 -8.51 -17.87 -7.58
C LEU A 104 -9.55 -17.09 -6.76
N ARG A 105 -10.51 -16.43 -7.40
CA ARG A 105 -11.55 -15.64 -6.70
C ARG A 105 -12.46 -16.46 -5.79
N THR A 106 -12.49 -17.78 -5.96
CA THR A 106 -13.20 -18.73 -5.10
C THR A 106 -12.33 -19.39 -4.03
N LEU A 107 -11.05 -19.02 -3.96
CA LEU A 107 -10.12 -19.50 -2.96
C LEU A 107 -10.56 -19.06 -1.55
N SER A 108 -10.18 -19.84 -0.53
CA SER A 108 -10.35 -19.42 0.88
C SER A 108 -9.72 -18.06 1.13
N GLU A 109 -10.48 -17.13 1.68
CA GLU A 109 -10.10 -15.76 2.00
C GLU A 109 -9.05 -15.63 3.13
N LYS A 110 -8.62 -16.75 3.71
CA LYS A 110 -7.60 -16.84 4.76
C LYS A 110 -6.29 -17.48 4.29
N ARG A 111 -6.15 -17.77 3.00
CA ARG A 111 -4.97 -18.44 2.46
C ARG A 111 -3.70 -17.61 2.68
N LEU A 112 -3.72 -16.33 2.35
CA LEU A 112 -2.58 -15.45 2.55
C LEU A 112 -2.19 -15.36 4.02
N LYS A 113 -3.16 -15.22 4.93
CA LYS A 113 -2.90 -15.18 6.37
C LYS A 113 -2.13 -16.42 6.87
N ARG A 114 -2.45 -17.61 6.35
CA ARG A 114 -1.75 -18.86 6.71
C ARG A 114 -0.31 -18.88 6.20
N LEU A 115 -0.02 -18.20 5.09
CA LEU A 115 1.31 -18.15 4.50
C LEU A 115 2.20 -17.04 5.09
N VAL A 116 1.63 -15.99 5.68
CA VAL A 116 2.39 -14.87 6.28
C VAL A 116 3.50 -15.34 7.25
N PRO A 117 3.29 -16.32 8.15
CA PRO A 117 4.36 -16.78 9.05
C PRO A 117 5.62 -17.28 8.33
N THR A 118 5.51 -17.70 7.07
CA THR A 118 6.67 -18.17 6.30
C THR A 118 7.69 -17.06 5.98
N VAL A 119 7.32 -15.79 6.15
CA VAL A 119 8.21 -14.63 5.91
C VAL A 119 8.73 -13.98 7.20
N TYR A 120 8.30 -14.45 8.36
CA TYR A 120 8.77 -13.94 9.66
C TYR A 120 10.30 -14.03 9.78
N GLY A 121 10.92 -13.00 10.35
CA GLY A 121 12.37 -12.87 10.49
C GLY A 121 13.13 -12.55 9.19
N LYS A 122 12.51 -12.71 8.00
CA LYS A 122 13.12 -12.32 6.73
C LYS A 122 12.74 -10.88 6.33
N TYR A 123 11.49 -10.49 6.55
CA TYR A 123 10.99 -9.15 6.23
C TYR A 123 10.43 -8.48 7.48
N ASP A 124 10.62 -7.17 7.57
CA ASP A 124 10.10 -6.35 8.66
C ASP A 124 8.65 -5.95 8.37
N ILE A 125 8.32 -5.77 7.09
CA ILE A 125 6.98 -5.44 6.62
C ILE A 125 6.62 -6.15 5.31
N LEU A 126 5.35 -6.57 5.20
CA LEU A 126 4.72 -7.06 3.99
C LEU A 126 3.61 -6.09 3.59
N ILE A 127 3.65 -5.57 2.36
CA ILE A 127 2.65 -4.63 1.84
C ILE A 127 1.93 -5.28 0.66
N VAL A 128 0.59 -5.31 0.71
CA VAL A 128 -0.26 -5.85 -0.35
C VAL A 128 -0.94 -4.72 -1.10
N ASP A 129 -0.65 -4.59 -2.41
CA ASP A 129 -1.39 -3.71 -3.33
C ASP A 129 -2.57 -4.47 -3.92
N CYS A 130 -3.79 -4.13 -3.50
CA CYS A 130 -5.00 -4.83 -3.90
C CYS A 130 -5.59 -4.26 -5.20
N PRO A 131 -6.31 -5.07 -6.01
CA PRO A 131 -7.07 -4.58 -7.16
C PRO A 131 -8.28 -3.71 -6.73
N PRO A 132 -8.88 -2.92 -7.67
CA PRO A 132 -10.08 -2.13 -7.39
C PRO A 132 -11.36 -2.99 -7.45
N THR A 133 -11.36 -4.12 -6.77
CA THR A 133 -12.46 -5.09 -6.72
C THR A 133 -12.84 -5.37 -5.26
N TYR A 134 -13.92 -6.11 -5.08
CA TYR A 134 -14.32 -6.66 -3.79
C TYR A 134 -14.60 -8.16 -3.97
N ASP A 135 -13.57 -8.97 -3.75
CA ASP A 135 -13.61 -10.42 -3.95
C ASP A 135 -12.65 -11.12 -2.97
N ASN A 136 -12.56 -12.44 -3.04
CA ASN A 136 -11.72 -13.22 -2.13
C ASN A 136 -10.22 -12.90 -2.22
N ILE A 137 -9.74 -12.31 -3.31
CA ILE A 137 -8.34 -11.84 -3.40
C ILE A 137 -8.13 -10.67 -2.44
N VAL A 138 -9.05 -9.70 -2.45
CA VAL A 138 -9.03 -8.57 -1.52
C VAL A 138 -9.25 -9.05 -0.08
N LEU A 139 -10.22 -9.94 0.17
CA LEU A 139 -10.47 -10.48 1.51
C LEU A 139 -9.28 -11.27 2.06
N ASN A 140 -8.51 -11.95 1.20
CA ASN A 140 -7.23 -12.58 1.60
C ASN A 140 -6.23 -11.55 2.14
N ALA A 141 -6.08 -10.40 1.48
CA ALA A 141 -5.21 -9.32 1.94
C ALA A 141 -5.72 -8.73 3.26
N VAL A 142 -7.03 -8.46 3.35
CA VAL A 142 -7.67 -7.88 4.54
C VAL A 142 -7.53 -8.79 5.77
N ASN A 143 -7.80 -10.09 5.61
CA ASN A 143 -7.68 -11.06 6.72
C ASN A 143 -6.23 -11.29 7.17
N ALA A 144 -5.26 -11.09 6.28
CA ALA A 144 -3.84 -11.23 6.60
C ALA A 144 -3.26 -9.98 7.27
N ALA A 145 -3.84 -8.81 7.04
CA ALA A 145 -3.27 -7.53 7.41
C ALA A 145 -3.43 -7.21 8.91
N ASP A 146 -2.39 -6.58 9.47
CA ASP A 146 -2.46 -5.89 10.76
C ASP A 146 -3.11 -4.51 10.58
N TYR A 147 -2.87 -3.86 9.43
CA TYR A 147 -3.44 -2.54 9.06
C TYR A 147 -4.02 -2.58 7.65
N ASN A 148 -5.27 -2.17 7.50
CA ASN A 148 -5.94 -2.01 6.21
C ASN A 148 -6.10 -0.52 5.91
N ILE A 149 -5.52 -0.02 4.81
CA ILE A 149 -5.53 1.39 4.43
C ILE A 149 -6.36 1.58 3.16
N THR A 150 -7.33 2.49 3.21
CA THR A 150 -8.12 2.89 2.05
C THR A 150 -7.79 4.32 1.67
N PRO A 151 -6.98 4.53 0.60
CA PRO A 151 -6.80 5.86 0.05
C PRO A 151 -8.10 6.38 -0.57
N VAL A 152 -8.42 7.64 -0.31
CA VAL A 152 -9.60 8.32 -0.85
C VAL A 152 -9.24 9.67 -1.44
N LEU A 153 -9.94 10.05 -2.50
CA LEU A 153 -9.89 11.39 -3.06
C LEU A 153 -11.02 12.25 -2.45
N LYS A 154 -10.95 13.56 -2.67
CA LYS A 154 -11.98 14.50 -2.24
C LYS A 154 -13.14 14.56 -3.24
N ASP A 155 -13.83 13.42 -3.41
CA ASP A 155 -14.99 13.26 -4.28
C ASP A 155 -16.01 12.26 -3.71
N LEU A 156 -17.26 12.37 -4.17
CA LEU A 156 -18.38 11.57 -3.69
C LEU A 156 -18.22 10.07 -4.00
N PHE A 157 -17.57 9.72 -5.11
CA PHE A 157 -17.36 8.30 -5.47
C PHE A 157 -16.39 7.62 -4.50
N SER A 158 -15.32 8.33 -4.09
CA SER A 158 -14.39 7.84 -3.05
C SER A 158 -15.09 7.71 -1.70
N TYR A 159 -15.94 8.67 -1.34
CA TYR A 159 -16.74 8.60 -0.11
C TYR A 159 -17.66 7.39 -0.10
N ASN A 160 -18.42 7.16 -1.20
CA ASN A 160 -19.31 6.00 -1.30
C ASN A 160 -18.54 4.67 -1.27
N ALA A 161 -17.36 4.62 -1.89
CA ALA A 161 -16.49 3.44 -1.84
C ALA A 161 -15.99 3.15 -0.41
N ALA A 162 -15.60 4.18 0.33
CA ALA A 162 -15.21 4.04 1.73
C ALA A 162 -16.40 3.62 2.61
N SER A 163 -17.59 4.19 2.40
CA SER A 163 -18.82 3.81 3.11
C SER A 163 -19.18 2.34 2.88
N PHE A 164 -19.04 1.86 1.65
CA PHE A 164 -19.23 0.43 1.33
C PHE A 164 -18.25 -0.45 2.12
N LEU A 165 -16.96 -0.12 2.11
CA LEU A 165 -15.93 -0.89 2.82
C LEU A 165 -16.15 -0.86 4.33
N SER A 166 -16.53 0.29 4.90
CA SER A 166 -16.86 0.42 6.33
C SER A 166 -17.99 -0.53 6.76
N ALA A 167 -19.00 -0.70 5.91
CA ALA A 167 -20.12 -1.60 6.19
C ALA A 167 -19.78 -3.07 5.97
N LYS A 168 -18.93 -3.38 4.98
CA LYS A 168 -18.71 -4.76 4.52
C LYS A 168 -17.53 -5.46 5.16
N LEU A 169 -16.39 -4.77 5.34
CA LEU A 169 -15.18 -5.40 5.87
C LEU A 169 -15.36 -6.06 7.23
N PRO A 170 -16.05 -5.44 8.23
CA PRO A 170 -16.27 -6.09 9.53
C PRO A 170 -17.17 -7.33 9.48
N ILE A 171 -17.97 -7.48 8.41
CA ILE A 171 -18.91 -8.60 8.24
C ILE A 171 -18.24 -9.75 7.48
N ASP A 172 -17.56 -9.42 6.36
CA ASP A 172 -17.08 -10.40 5.39
C ASP A 172 -15.64 -10.88 5.71
N ALA A 173 -14.85 -10.11 6.47
CA ALA A 173 -13.51 -10.48 6.87
C ALA A 173 -13.46 -10.92 8.34
N GLU A 174 -13.48 -12.22 8.60
CA GLU A 174 -13.54 -12.78 9.96
C GLU A 174 -12.33 -12.40 10.84
N ASP A 175 -11.16 -12.19 10.23
CA ASP A 175 -9.92 -11.84 10.90
C ASP A 175 -9.56 -10.35 10.79
N PHE A 176 -10.55 -9.52 10.44
CA PHE A 176 -10.43 -8.07 10.33
C PHE A 176 -9.92 -7.45 11.64
N LYS A 177 -8.80 -6.72 11.57
CA LYS A 177 -8.17 -6.13 12.76
C LYS A 177 -8.38 -4.63 12.85
N SER A 178 -7.94 -3.91 11.81
CA SER A 178 -8.05 -2.47 11.76
C SER A 178 -8.25 -1.97 10.33
N TRP A 179 -8.89 -0.82 10.21
CA TRP A 179 -9.09 -0.17 8.92
C TRP A 179 -9.00 1.33 9.10
N HIS A 180 -8.30 2.01 8.18
CA HIS A 180 -8.11 3.43 8.21
C HIS A 180 -8.31 4.03 6.82
N VAL A 181 -8.94 5.19 6.78
CA VAL A 181 -9.09 5.99 5.55
C VAL A 181 -7.99 7.04 5.51
N MET A 182 -7.30 7.13 4.37
CA MET A 182 -6.22 8.09 4.15
C MET A 182 -6.57 9.04 3.02
N ILE A 183 -6.53 10.34 3.28
CA ILE A 183 -6.77 11.37 2.26
C ILE A 183 -5.58 11.41 1.30
N ASN A 184 -5.85 11.26 0.00
CA ASN A 184 -4.86 11.44 -1.06
C ASN A 184 -5.25 12.64 -1.94
N GLY A 185 -4.26 13.35 -2.45
CA GLY A 185 -4.47 14.56 -3.24
C GLY A 185 -4.93 15.77 -2.40
N TYR A 186 -4.46 15.85 -1.15
CA TYR A 186 -4.75 16.97 -0.26
C TYR A 186 -4.00 18.23 -0.71
N ASP A 187 -4.71 19.36 -0.80
CA ASP A 187 -4.09 20.67 -1.05
C ASP A 187 -4.43 21.62 0.10
N LYS A 188 -3.40 21.96 0.90
CA LYS A 188 -3.53 22.85 2.07
C LYS A 188 -3.99 24.27 1.68
N ARG A 189 -3.69 24.70 0.44
CA ARG A 189 -4.02 26.04 -0.08
C ARG A 189 -5.47 26.15 -0.50
N PHE A 190 -6.14 25.01 -0.66
CA PHE A 190 -7.50 24.93 -1.15
C PHE A 190 -8.48 24.80 0.02
N ASP A 191 -9.13 25.93 0.35
CA ASP A 191 -10.20 25.97 1.34
C ASP A 191 -11.51 25.50 0.66
N GLU A 192 -11.93 24.29 0.99
CA GLU A 192 -13.14 23.69 0.45
C GLU A 192 -14.40 24.49 0.80
N SER A 193 -14.43 25.18 1.96
CA SER A 193 -15.56 26.01 2.40
C SER A 193 -15.81 27.21 1.48
N LYS A 194 -14.73 27.69 0.81
CA LYS A 194 -14.76 28.84 -0.11
C LYS A 194 -14.91 28.45 -1.58
N SER A 195 -14.89 27.14 -1.89
CA SER A 195 -14.82 26.65 -3.27
C SER A 195 -16.14 26.67 -4.02
N GLY A 196 -17.26 26.98 -3.36
CA GLY A 196 -18.61 26.84 -3.91
C GLY A 196 -19.02 25.39 -4.19
N ARG A 197 -18.25 24.40 -3.74
CA ARG A 197 -18.61 22.98 -3.85
C ARG A 197 -19.76 22.66 -2.90
N GLN A 198 -20.62 21.74 -3.32
CA GLN A 198 -21.75 21.25 -2.52
C GLN A 198 -21.30 20.56 -1.22
N TYR A 199 -20.08 19.98 -1.19
CA TYR A 199 -19.56 19.23 -0.08
C TYR A 199 -18.14 19.65 0.30
N ASN A 200 -17.90 19.78 1.60
CA ASN A 200 -16.56 19.74 2.19
C ASN A 200 -16.23 18.26 2.47
N PHE A 201 -15.41 17.65 1.62
CA PHE A 201 -15.14 16.21 1.72
C PHE A 201 -14.36 15.83 2.97
N ILE A 202 -13.45 16.67 3.46
CA ILE A 202 -12.74 16.38 4.72
C ILE A 202 -13.73 16.32 5.88
N GLU A 203 -14.60 17.32 5.98
CA GLU A 203 -15.64 17.36 6.98
C GLU A 203 -16.64 16.19 6.84
N LEU A 204 -16.94 15.80 5.59
CA LEU A 204 -17.81 14.66 5.31
C LEU A 204 -17.20 13.35 5.81
N TYR A 205 -15.90 13.12 5.58
CA TYR A 205 -15.21 11.95 6.13
C TYR A 205 -15.17 11.97 7.65
N GLN A 206 -14.92 13.13 8.26
CA GLN A 206 -14.92 13.28 9.71
C GLN A 206 -16.31 13.03 10.33
N LYS A 207 -17.37 13.60 9.74
CA LYS A 207 -18.75 13.39 10.17
C LYS A 207 -19.26 11.97 9.93
N GLY A 208 -18.72 11.29 8.91
CA GLY A 208 -19.03 9.89 8.62
C GLY A 208 -18.40 8.91 9.60
N GLU A 209 -17.70 9.39 10.63
CA GLU A 209 -17.03 8.59 11.67
C GLU A 209 -16.02 7.58 11.10
N PHE A 210 -15.41 7.91 9.95
CA PHE A 210 -14.34 7.07 9.40
C PHE A 210 -13.07 7.19 10.27
N PRO A 211 -12.38 6.07 10.53
CA PRO A 211 -11.11 6.09 11.23
C PRO A 211 -10.02 6.65 10.29
N LEU A 212 -9.89 7.97 10.25
CA LEU A 212 -8.88 8.63 9.42
C LEU A 212 -7.47 8.36 9.95
N THR A 213 -6.52 8.21 9.04
CA THR A 213 -5.10 8.28 9.42
C THR A 213 -4.74 9.69 9.91
N PRO A 214 -3.67 9.87 10.70
CA PRO A 214 -3.20 11.18 11.13
C PRO A 214 -3.04 12.14 9.94
N ALA A 215 -3.42 13.42 10.12
CA ALA A 215 -3.45 14.39 9.02
C ALA A 215 -2.07 14.63 8.39
N GLU A 216 -1.00 14.47 9.13
CA GLU A 216 0.38 14.55 8.66
C GLU A 216 0.76 13.44 7.66
N THR A 217 -0.02 12.35 7.61
CA THR A 217 0.17 11.24 6.65
C THR A 217 -0.62 11.43 5.36
N TRP A 218 -1.47 12.46 5.26
CA TRP A 218 -2.26 12.71 4.05
C TRP A 218 -1.39 13.18 2.92
N LEU A 219 -1.43 12.47 1.79
CA LEU A 219 -0.57 12.80 0.67
C LEU A 219 -1.07 14.06 -0.04
N PRO A 220 -0.18 15.05 -0.25
CA PRO A 220 -0.52 16.25 -0.98
C PRO A 220 -0.75 15.94 -2.45
N TRP A 221 -1.62 16.73 -3.10
CA TRP A 221 -1.69 16.75 -4.55
C TRP A 221 -0.38 17.32 -5.12
N THR A 222 0.20 16.62 -6.07
CA THR A 222 1.40 17.09 -6.77
C THR A 222 1.46 16.54 -8.19
N ALA A 223 1.76 17.43 -9.14
CA ALA A 223 2.04 17.06 -10.51
C ALA A 223 3.42 16.38 -10.67
N GLN A 224 4.28 16.43 -9.63
CA GLN A 224 5.62 15.86 -9.69
C GLN A 224 5.66 14.35 -9.45
N ILE A 225 4.54 13.74 -9.05
CA ILE A 225 4.51 12.32 -8.70
C ILE A 225 4.97 11.43 -9.86
N HIS A 226 4.66 11.80 -11.11
CA HIS A 226 5.10 11.08 -12.31
C HIS A 226 6.64 11.02 -12.43
N LEU A 227 7.37 12.03 -11.94
CA LEU A 227 8.84 12.02 -11.97
C LEU A 227 9.40 10.93 -11.08
N ILE A 228 8.73 10.65 -9.97
CA ILE A 228 9.13 9.60 -9.00
C ILE A 228 8.70 8.23 -9.50
N ILE A 229 7.47 8.12 -10.02
CA ILE A 229 6.88 6.84 -10.44
C ILE A 229 7.40 6.42 -11.82
N ASP A 230 7.29 7.29 -12.83
CA ASP A 230 7.57 6.92 -14.22
C ASP A 230 9.07 7.06 -14.58
N TYR A 231 9.77 7.99 -13.93
CA TYR A 231 11.19 8.25 -14.18
C TYR A 231 12.12 7.79 -13.02
N HIS A 232 11.59 7.05 -12.05
CA HIS A 232 12.33 6.46 -10.92
C HIS A 232 13.21 7.46 -10.14
N LYS A 233 12.84 8.76 -10.13
CA LYS A 233 13.57 9.75 -9.35
C LYS A 233 13.33 9.56 -7.86
N SER A 234 14.35 9.88 -7.05
CA SER A 234 14.20 9.91 -5.61
C SER A 234 13.35 11.11 -5.17
N LEU A 235 12.63 10.96 -4.08
CA LEU A 235 11.92 12.03 -3.38
C LEU A 235 12.83 12.59 -2.27
N THR A 236 12.88 13.93 -2.12
CA THR A 236 13.72 14.56 -1.09
C THR A 236 13.03 15.76 -0.43
N ASN A 237 13.39 16.02 0.84
CA ASN A 237 13.07 17.25 1.56
C ASN A 237 14.23 18.27 1.54
N ALA A 238 15.40 17.90 1.04
CA ALA A 238 16.58 18.76 0.93
C ALA A 238 16.62 19.46 -0.43
N LYS A 239 16.60 20.81 -0.41
CA LYS A 239 16.65 21.61 -1.63
C LYS A 239 18.02 21.49 -2.31
N GLY A 240 18.02 21.25 -3.63
CA GLY A 240 19.25 21.18 -4.41
C GLY A 240 19.88 19.77 -4.48
N THR A 241 19.22 18.73 -3.97
CA THR A 241 19.69 17.34 -4.10
C THR A 241 19.72 16.93 -5.59
N PRO A 242 20.89 16.59 -6.15
CA PRO A 242 20.99 16.26 -7.57
C PRO A 242 20.13 15.06 -7.95
N GLY A 243 19.41 15.17 -9.06
CA GLY A 243 18.60 14.06 -9.61
C GLY A 243 17.32 13.71 -8.84
N ALA A 244 17.07 14.35 -7.69
CA ALA A 244 15.88 14.09 -6.88
C ALA A 244 14.78 15.14 -7.09
N VAL A 245 13.55 14.75 -6.76
CA VAL A 245 12.37 15.62 -6.75
C VAL A 245 12.24 16.26 -5.37
N TYR A 246 12.45 17.58 -5.30
CA TYR A 246 12.23 18.32 -4.07
C TYR A 246 10.73 18.55 -3.81
N ASN A 247 10.19 17.85 -2.83
CA ASN A 247 8.82 18.03 -2.36
C ASN A 247 8.71 17.67 -0.87
N PRO A 248 8.98 18.64 0.04
CA PRO A 248 9.00 18.36 1.47
C PRO A 248 7.62 17.93 2.03
N ASP A 249 6.52 18.45 1.50
CA ASP A 249 5.19 18.05 1.97
C ASP A 249 4.90 16.58 1.66
N LEU A 250 5.22 16.12 0.45
CA LEU A 250 5.06 14.72 0.07
C LEU A 250 6.03 13.83 0.85
N PHE A 251 7.29 14.25 0.98
CA PHE A 251 8.30 13.54 1.75
C PHE A 251 7.85 13.33 3.20
N ASN A 252 7.41 14.39 3.87
CA ASN A 252 6.98 14.32 5.27
C ASN A 252 5.73 13.44 5.43
N ALA A 253 4.77 13.52 4.51
CA ALA A 253 3.57 12.68 4.55
C ALA A 253 3.90 11.19 4.41
N VAL A 254 4.78 10.82 3.46
CA VAL A 254 5.21 9.44 3.26
C VAL A 254 6.03 8.95 4.47
N SER A 255 6.92 9.79 5.00
CA SER A 255 7.72 9.47 6.19
C SER A 255 6.84 9.28 7.43
N GLY A 256 5.84 10.14 7.62
CA GLY A 256 4.85 10.00 8.69
C GLY A 256 4.05 8.70 8.56
N LEU A 257 3.60 8.37 7.34
CA LEU A 257 2.90 7.10 7.08
C LEU A 257 3.78 5.89 7.39
N ALA A 258 5.05 5.92 6.98
CA ALA A 258 6.00 4.85 7.27
C ALA A 258 6.17 4.64 8.79
N GLY A 259 6.25 5.72 9.56
CA GLY A 259 6.35 5.70 11.03
C GLY A 259 5.15 5.07 11.72
N CYS A 260 3.95 5.13 11.12
CA CYS A 260 2.74 4.55 11.73
C CYS A 260 2.78 3.02 11.91
N PHE A 261 3.66 2.32 11.23
CA PHE A 261 3.72 0.85 11.23
C PHE A 261 4.78 0.27 12.16
N PHE A 262 5.56 1.11 12.84
CA PHE A 262 6.63 0.68 13.73
C PHE A 262 6.56 1.43 15.06
N ASP A 263 6.88 0.73 16.16
CA ASP A 263 6.94 1.33 17.50
C ASP A 263 8.22 2.16 17.73
N GLU A 264 9.22 2.01 16.85
CA GLU A 264 10.49 2.72 16.89
C GLU A 264 10.52 3.90 15.90
N GLU A 265 11.25 4.96 16.23
CA GLU A 265 11.47 6.07 15.33
C GLU A 265 12.31 5.63 14.12
N LEU A 266 11.77 5.80 12.91
CA LEU A 266 12.46 5.48 11.67
C LEU A 266 13.46 6.57 11.31
N LYS A 267 14.72 6.19 11.09
CA LYS A 267 15.75 7.08 10.54
C LYS A 267 15.64 7.12 9.02
N ILE A 268 14.80 8.01 8.52
CA ILE A 268 14.61 8.19 7.08
C ILE A 268 15.70 9.16 6.56
N PRO A 269 16.47 8.77 5.53
CA PRO A 269 17.47 9.63 4.93
C PRO A 269 16.82 10.82 4.21
N GLU A 270 17.59 11.86 3.90
CA GLU A 270 17.09 13.08 3.22
C GLU A 270 16.50 12.82 1.81
N ALA A 271 16.75 11.65 1.24
CA ALA A 271 16.20 11.24 -0.05
C ALA A 271 15.95 9.72 -0.10
N PHE A 272 14.86 9.31 -0.79
CA PHE A 272 14.52 7.92 -1.06
C PHE A 272 13.80 7.72 -2.40
#